data_48e5477306f5b5e3ad2fe4519641ba28
#
_entry.id   48e5477306f5b5e3ad2fe4519641ba28
#
_cell.length_a   1.000
_cell.length_b   1.000
_cell.length_c   1.000
_cell.angle_alpha   90.00
_cell.angle_beta   90.00
_cell.angle_gamma   90.00
#
_symmetry.space_group_name_H-M   'P 1'
#
loop_
_entity.id
_entity.type
_entity.pdbx_description
1 polymer ?
#
loop_
_entity_poly.entity_id
_entity_poly.type
_entity_poly.pdbx_seq_one_letter_code
_entity_poly.pdbx_strand_id
1 'polypeptide(L)'
;MVRRKSVKTSRKDQQAQFAPRYTLSDRMVSLVAEITEVATHLEMRESVIDPLLRKKNRLKTIHSSLAIEQNTLTLQQVTDIIDGKRVFGPPKEIEEVKNAKAAYAILEKINPYSVSDLLKVHGLMVGGLTPQAGRFRSVEVGVYSGKKLVHAGLPHKLVPGRVKKLLSWVKNSGVHPLISSCVFHYCFEFIHPFTDGNGRMGRYWQTALLASWRAQMAWVPVEEIVRDRQEAYYRSISECDRSGDARIFVEFMLKALRDALVEVKRGVGKGVVKSVVKILDLLKQYPDITRERLAREVGLSVRGVEKNLAQLKSAGKIVRVGGRKGGHWEVVEG
;
A
#
# COMPACT_ATOMS: atom_id res chain seq x y z
N MET A 1 64.09 -15.29 15.20
CA MET A 1 63.60 -14.67 13.96
C MET A 1 62.20 -15.17 13.69
N VAL A 2 61.18 -14.42 14.11
CA VAL A 2 59.77 -14.82 13.94
C VAL A 2 59.24 -14.06 12.74
N ARG A 3 58.89 -14.77 11.64
CA ARG A 3 58.30 -14.21 10.44
C ARG A 3 56.82 -13.83 10.72
N ARG A 4 56.52 -12.54 10.73
CA ARG A 4 55.15 -12.02 10.69
C ARG A 4 54.58 -12.30 9.31
N LYS A 5 53.57 -13.21 9.22
CA LYS A 5 52.72 -13.34 8.03
C LYS A 5 51.75 -12.14 8.00
N SER A 6 51.90 -11.26 7.01
CA SER A 6 50.96 -10.23 6.73
C SER A 6 49.68 -10.87 6.16
N VAL A 7 48.57 -10.79 6.88
CA VAL A 7 47.24 -11.15 6.37
C VAL A 7 46.87 -10.08 5.37
N LYS A 8 46.88 -10.43 4.07
CA LYS A 8 46.32 -9.62 3.01
C LYS A 8 44.78 -9.69 3.13
N THR A 9 44.19 -8.73 3.83
CA THR A 9 42.75 -8.50 3.76
C THR A 9 42.34 -8.21 2.31
N SER A 10 41.48 -9.03 1.79
CA SER A 10 40.97 -8.95 0.41
C SER A 10 40.26 -7.61 0.22
N ARG A 11 40.53 -6.92 -0.90
CA ARG A 11 39.81 -5.70 -1.32
C ARG A 11 38.28 -5.89 -1.51
N LYS A 12 37.76 -7.11 -1.35
CA LYS A 12 36.34 -7.44 -1.38
C LYS A 12 35.59 -7.13 -0.06
N ASP A 13 36.32 -7.00 1.06
CA ASP A 13 35.69 -6.78 2.39
C ASP A 13 35.48 -5.30 2.75
N GLN A 14 35.86 -4.37 1.87
CA GLN A 14 35.73 -2.92 2.12
C GLN A 14 34.55 -2.22 1.42
N GLN A 15 33.61 -2.96 0.84
CA GLN A 15 32.31 -2.36 0.55
C GLN A 15 31.46 -2.46 1.81
N ALA A 16 31.62 -1.49 2.72
CA ALA A 16 30.74 -1.34 3.87
C ALA A 16 29.28 -1.47 3.33
N GLN A 17 28.63 -2.55 3.76
CA GLN A 17 27.28 -2.88 3.34
C GLN A 17 26.40 -1.67 3.67
N PHE A 18 25.82 -1.03 2.67
CA PHE A 18 24.90 0.10 2.91
C PHE A 18 23.76 -0.40 3.79
N ALA A 19 23.69 0.12 5.00
CA ALA A 19 22.60 -0.14 5.92
C ALA A 19 21.98 1.21 6.32
N PRO A 20 20.69 1.41 6.07
CA PRO A 20 19.95 2.54 6.63
C PRO A 20 20.05 2.53 8.16
N ARG A 21 20.23 3.71 8.75
CA ARG A 21 20.31 3.81 10.20
C ARG A 21 18.90 3.93 10.77
N TYR A 22 18.52 2.99 11.62
CA TYR A 22 17.30 3.03 12.44
C TYR A 22 17.53 2.21 13.72
N THR A 23 16.97 2.68 14.81
CA THR A 23 17.01 1.99 16.10
C THR A 23 15.68 1.30 16.34
N LEU A 24 15.71 -0.01 16.64
CA LEU A 24 14.51 -0.75 17.04
C LEU A 24 14.01 -0.27 18.40
N SER A 25 12.69 -0.23 18.56
CA SER A 25 12.02 0.07 19.83
C SER A 25 10.96 -1.00 20.15
N ASP A 26 10.64 -1.16 21.44
CA ASP A 26 9.57 -2.06 21.90
C ASP A 26 8.24 -1.73 21.24
N ARG A 27 8.00 -0.45 20.96
CA ARG A 27 6.82 0.03 20.25
C ARG A 27 6.74 -0.50 18.82
N MET A 28 7.87 -0.54 18.09
CA MET A 28 7.89 -1.15 16.74
C MET A 28 7.56 -2.63 16.81
N VAL A 29 8.10 -3.35 17.78
CA VAL A 29 7.84 -4.79 17.98
C VAL A 29 6.35 -5.03 18.22
N SER A 30 5.75 -4.27 19.15
CA SER A 30 4.31 -4.35 19.44
C SER A 30 3.45 -4.05 18.21
N LEU A 31 3.75 -2.97 17.47
CA LEU A 31 3.02 -2.60 16.26
C LEU A 31 3.15 -3.66 15.15
N VAL A 32 4.33 -4.26 14.98
CA VAL A 32 4.53 -5.35 14.02
C VAL A 32 3.66 -6.56 14.37
N ALA A 33 3.56 -6.92 15.65
CA ALA A 33 2.71 -8.01 16.10
C ALA A 33 1.23 -7.71 15.83
N GLU A 34 0.72 -6.54 16.25
CA GLU A 34 -0.65 -6.09 16.00
C GLU A 34 -1.00 -6.08 14.50
N ILE A 35 -0.14 -5.50 13.66
CA ILE A 35 -0.34 -5.42 12.22
C ILE A 35 -0.39 -6.83 11.60
N THR A 36 0.54 -7.70 12.01
CA THR A 36 0.62 -9.07 11.48
C THR A 36 -0.63 -9.87 11.81
N GLU A 37 -1.16 -9.74 13.04
CA GLU A 37 -2.40 -10.38 13.45
C GLU A 37 -3.59 -9.91 12.59
N VAL A 38 -3.77 -8.59 12.43
CA VAL A 38 -4.87 -8.04 11.63
C VAL A 38 -4.73 -8.42 10.15
N ALA A 39 -3.52 -8.37 9.60
CA ALA A 39 -3.26 -8.77 8.23
C ALA A 39 -3.55 -10.25 7.99
N THR A 40 -3.15 -11.15 8.92
CA THR A 40 -3.48 -12.57 8.85
C THR A 40 -5.00 -12.80 8.88
N HIS A 41 -5.71 -12.08 9.74
CA HIS A 41 -7.17 -12.16 9.81
C HIS A 41 -7.85 -11.73 8.49
N LEU A 42 -7.34 -10.70 7.82
CA LEU A 42 -7.85 -10.27 6.52
C LEU A 42 -7.52 -11.29 5.41
N GLU A 43 -6.34 -11.90 5.43
CA GLU A 43 -5.93 -12.93 4.49
C GLU A 43 -6.85 -14.16 4.56
N MET A 44 -7.16 -14.63 5.76
CA MET A 44 -8.09 -15.75 5.98
C MET A 44 -9.52 -15.46 5.48
N ARG A 45 -9.87 -14.18 5.32
CA ARG A 45 -11.18 -13.72 4.82
C ARG A 45 -11.16 -13.24 3.38
N GLU A 46 -10.06 -13.36 2.66
CA GLU A 46 -9.89 -12.78 1.32
C GLU A 46 -10.98 -13.19 0.34
N SER A 47 -11.45 -14.44 0.40
CA SER A 47 -12.51 -14.96 -0.48
C SER A 47 -13.90 -14.33 -0.26
N VAL A 48 -14.11 -13.64 0.87
CA VAL A 48 -15.40 -12.97 1.21
C VAL A 48 -15.27 -11.45 1.21
N ILE A 49 -14.09 -10.91 0.86
CA ILE A 49 -13.90 -9.46 0.75
C ILE A 49 -14.57 -8.97 -0.53
N ASP A 50 -15.50 -8.04 -0.35
CA ASP A 50 -16.22 -7.38 -1.44
C ASP A 50 -15.24 -6.68 -2.40
N PRO A 51 -15.24 -6.99 -3.71
CA PRO A 51 -14.44 -6.28 -4.71
C PRO A 51 -14.69 -4.76 -4.72
N LEU A 52 -15.90 -4.31 -4.37
CA LEU A 52 -16.22 -2.90 -4.24
C LEU A 52 -15.45 -2.24 -3.10
N LEU A 53 -15.21 -2.95 -2.00
CA LEU A 53 -14.37 -2.44 -0.90
C LEU A 53 -12.93 -2.23 -1.36
N ARG A 54 -12.36 -3.17 -2.13
CA ARG A 54 -11.02 -3.03 -2.72
C ARG A 54 -10.95 -1.83 -3.67
N LYS A 55 -11.94 -1.69 -4.57
CA LYS A 55 -12.04 -0.53 -5.47
C LYS A 55 -12.13 0.78 -4.68
N LYS A 56 -12.99 0.85 -3.67
CA LYS A 56 -13.16 2.03 -2.80
C LYS A 56 -11.87 2.39 -2.08
N ASN A 57 -11.17 1.42 -1.52
CA ASN A 57 -9.91 1.65 -0.82
C ASN A 57 -8.81 2.11 -1.79
N ARG A 58 -8.73 1.55 -3.01
CA ARG A 58 -7.82 2.02 -4.06
C ARG A 58 -8.08 3.48 -4.44
N LEU A 59 -9.36 3.87 -4.57
CA LEU A 59 -9.75 5.26 -4.83
C LEU A 59 -9.30 6.20 -3.69
N LYS A 60 -9.47 5.79 -2.45
CA LYS A 60 -9.00 6.53 -1.25
C LYS A 60 -7.48 6.68 -1.24
N THR A 61 -6.73 5.61 -1.55
CA THR A 61 -5.27 5.64 -1.70
C THR A 61 -4.84 6.68 -2.72
N ILE A 62 -5.38 6.63 -3.95
CA ILE A 62 -5.03 7.56 -5.02
C ILE A 62 -5.36 9.00 -4.61
N HIS A 63 -6.60 9.26 -4.19
CA HIS A 63 -7.03 10.58 -3.76
C HIS A 63 -6.14 11.13 -2.64
N SER A 64 -5.91 10.36 -1.58
CA SER A 64 -5.13 10.83 -0.43
C SER A 64 -3.66 11.05 -0.76
N SER A 65 -3.05 10.17 -1.57
CA SER A 65 -1.67 10.34 -2.01
C SER A 65 -1.48 11.61 -2.83
N LEU A 66 -2.44 11.97 -3.68
CA LEU A 66 -2.43 13.21 -4.45
C LEU A 66 -2.72 14.43 -3.57
N ALA A 67 -3.66 14.33 -2.64
CA ALA A 67 -4.01 15.42 -1.73
C ALA A 67 -2.84 15.80 -0.79
N ILE A 68 -1.98 14.85 -0.39
CA ILE A 68 -0.74 15.14 0.34
C ILE A 68 0.18 16.07 -0.48
N GLU A 69 0.17 15.95 -1.81
CA GLU A 69 0.92 16.79 -2.75
C GLU A 69 0.10 18.01 -3.25
N GLN A 70 -0.91 18.41 -2.47
CA GLN A 70 -1.74 19.61 -2.72
C GLN A 70 -2.69 19.51 -3.94
N ASN A 71 -2.97 18.34 -4.46
CA ASN A 71 -4.06 18.15 -5.43
C ASN A 71 -5.40 18.44 -4.73
N THR A 72 -6.21 19.33 -5.32
CA THR A 72 -7.43 19.86 -4.68
C THR A 72 -8.71 19.12 -5.08
N LEU A 73 -8.61 18.16 -6.01
CA LEU A 73 -9.77 17.40 -6.48
C LEU A 73 -10.39 16.56 -5.36
N THR A 74 -11.71 16.61 -5.25
CA THR A 74 -12.46 15.81 -4.27
C THR A 74 -12.41 14.31 -4.61
N LEU A 75 -12.67 13.45 -3.64
CA LEU A 75 -12.75 12.00 -3.86
C LEU A 75 -13.77 11.65 -4.96
N GLN A 76 -14.88 12.38 -5.06
CA GLN A 76 -15.87 12.18 -6.11
C GLN A 76 -15.32 12.53 -7.50
N GLN A 77 -14.62 13.66 -7.64
CA GLN A 77 -13.99 14.04 -8.90
C GLN A 77 -12.89 13.03 -9.31
N VAL A 78 -12.06 12.59 -8.36
CA VAL A 78 -11.07 11.53 -8.61
C VAL A 78 -11.75 10.24 -9.07
N THR A 79 -12.87 9.85 -8.45
CA THR A 79 -13.66 8.68 -8.85
C THR A 79 -14.20 8.83 -10.26
N ASP A 80 -14.78 9.97 -10.59
CA ASP A 80 -15.36 10.25 -11.91
C ASP A 80 -14.29 10.23 -13.02
N ILE A 81 -13.09 10.79 -12.75
CA ILE A 81 -11.96 10.71 -13.69
C ILE A 81 -11.53 9.26 -13.91
N ILE A 82 -11.42 8.47 -12.84
CA ILE A 82 -11.02 7.05 -12.92
C ILE A 82 -12.07 6.23 -13.69
N ASP A 83 -13.34 6.56 -13.53
CA ASP A 83 -14.45 5.92 -14.26
C ASP A 83 -14.63 6.47 -15.70
N GLY A 84 -13.76 7.39 -16.15
CA GLY A 84 -13.74 7.92 -17.54
C GLY A 84 -14.72 9.06 -17.82
N LYS A 85 -15.32 9.65 -16.78
CA LYS A 85 -16.23 10.79 -16.92
C LYS A 85 -15.45 12.10 -17.06
N ARG A 86 -16.07 13.10 -17.66
CA ARG A 86 -15.54 14.46 -17.73
C ARG A 86 -15.69 15.15 -16.38
N VAL A 87 -14.60 15.79 -15.93
CA VAL A 87 -14.55 16.55 -14.68
C VAL A 87 -13.97 17.93 -14.97
N PHE A 88 -14.54 18.95 -14.37
CA PHE A 88 -13.98 20.30 -14.37
C PHE A 88 -12.97 20.43 -13.23
N GLY A 89 -11.77 20.89 -13.54
CA GLY A 89 -10.69 21.07 -12.57
C GLY A 89 -9.39 21.48 -13.28
N PRO A 90 -8.32 21.78 -12.52
CA PRO A 90 -7.03 22.14 -13.09
C PRO A 90 -6.50 20.99 -13.98
N PRO A 91 -6.09 21.28 -15.24
CA PRO A 91 -5.65 20.22 -16.16
C PRO A 91 -4.51 19.36 -15.61
N LYS A 92 -3.56 19.99 -14.89
CA LYS A 92 -2.44 19.29 -14.23
C LYS A 92 -2.95 18.28 -13.21
N GLU A 93 -3.90 18.66 -12.37
CA GLU A 93 -4.44 17.80 -11.30
C GLU A 93 -5.24 16.62 -11.87
N ILE A 94 -6.00 16.86 -12.95
CA ILE A 94 -6.69 15.79 -13.67
C ILE A 94 -5.69 14.79 -14.26
N GLU A 95 -4.57 15.29 -14.83
CA GLU A 95 -3.52 14.42 -15.37
C GLU A 95 -2.82 13.62 -14.27
N GLU A 96 -2.58 14.19 -13.10
CA GLU A 96 -2.05 13.49 -11.94
C GLU A 96 -2.93 12.30 -11.53
N VAL A 97 -4.27 12.45 -11.58
CA VAL A 97 -5.21 11.34 -11.28
C VAL A 97 -5.10 10.22 -12.31
N LYS A 98 -5.04 10.56 -13.61
CA LYS A 98 -4.90 9.58 -14.70
C LYS A 98 -3.58 8.82 -14.57
N ASN A 99 -2.51 9.52 -14.28
CA ASN A 99 -1.19 8.99 -14.07
C ASN A 99 -1.14 8.03 -12.85
N ALA A 100 -1.71 8.44 -11.73
CA ALA A 100 -1.82 7.59 -10.55
C ALA A 100 -2.65 6.33 -10.85
N LYS A 101 -3.79 6.45 -11.56
CA LYS A 101 -4.57 5.29 -12.03
C LYS A 101 -3.70 4.31 -12.81
N ALA A 102 -2.93 4.80 -13.79
CA ALA A 102 -2.06 3.97 -14.62
C ALA A 102 -0.95 3.29 -13.81
N ALA A 103 -0.31 4.03 -12.89
CA ALA A 103 0.72 3.49 -12.00
C ALA A 103 0.15 2.40 -11.07
N TYR A 104 -0.96 2.65 -10.41
CA TYR A 104 -1.59 1.68 -9.50
C TYR A 104 -2.17 0.45 -10.22
N ALA A 105 -2.49 0.54 -11.51
CA ALA A 105 -2.95 -0.61 -12.32
C ALA A 105 -1.86 -1.68 -12.52
N ILE A 106 -0.60 -1.33 -12.36
CA ILE A 106 0.53 -2.26 -12.48
C ILE A 106 1.20 -2.63 -11.16
N LEU A 107 0.66 -2.18 -10.01
CA LEU A 107 1.27 -2.36 -8.69
C LEU A 107 1.64 -3.83 -8.39
N GLU A 108 0.77 -4.75 -8.73
CA GLU A 108 0.94 -6.19 -8.46
C GLU A 108 1.79 -6.91 -9.53
N LYS A 109 2.18 -6.19 -10.60
CA LYS A 109 2.94 -6.74 -11.73
C LYS A 109 4.40 -6.33 -11.74
N ILE A 110 4.80 -5.39 -10.89
CA ILE A 110 6.17 -4.90 -10.79
C ILE A 110 7.01 -5.74 -9.83
N ASN A 111 8.32 -5.77 -10.07
CA ASN A 111 9.28 -6.24 -9.09
C ASN A 111 9.70 -5.07 -8.19
N PRO A 112 9.30 -5.05 -6.89
CA PRO A 112 9.58 -3.92 -6.01
C PRO A 112 11.08 -3.80 -5.62
N TYR A 113 11.91 -4.71 -6.08
CA TYR A 113 13.38 -4.67 -5.88
C TYR A 113 14.12 -4.22 -7.15
N SER A 114 13.41 -3.84 -8.22
CA SER A 114 13.95 -3.50 -9.54
C SER A 114 14.02 -1.97 -9.73
N VAL A 115 15.22 -1.47 -10.06
CA VAL A 115 15.42 -0.07 -10.43
C VAL A 115 14.69 0.26 -11.74
N SER A 116 14.65 -0.66 -12.70
CA SER A 116 13.95 -0.43 -13.98
C SER A 116 12.46 -0.29 -13.78
N ASP A 117 11.85 -1.10 -12.90
CA ASP A 117 10.44 -0.99 -12.58
C ASP A 117 10.14 0.31 -11.80
N LEU A 118 11.05 0.73 -10.89
CA LEU A 118 10.93 2.00 -10.20
C LEU A 118 10.90 3.18 -11.18
N LEU A 119 11.81 3.19 -12.16
CA LEU A 119 11.82 4.22 -13.20
C LEU A 119 10.60 4.16 -14.12
N LYS A 120 10.14 2.96 -14.47
CA LYS A 120 8.91 2.74 -15.26
C LYS A 120 7.69 3.32 -14.53
N VAL A 121 7.52 3.01 -13.25
CA VAL A 121 6.40 3.52 -12.43
C VAL A 121 6.48 5.04 -12.30
N HIS A 122 7.68 5.59 -12.04
CA HIS A 122 7.85 7.04 -12.02
C HIS A 122 7.46 7.68 -13.36
N GLY A 123 7.84 7.07 -14.47
CA GLY A 123 7.44 7.52 -15.81
C GLY A 123 5.92 7.58 -16.00
N LEU A 124 5.18 6.61 -15.44
CA LEU A 124 3.72 6.63 -15.42
C LEU A 124 3.17 7.69 -14.46
N MET A 125 3.74 7.80 -13.25
CA MET A 125 3.23 8.66 -12.18
C MET A 125 3.30 10.16 -12.52
N VAL A 126 4.30 10.57 -13.29
CA VAL A 126 4.54 11.97 -13.64
C VAL A 126 4.60 12.23 -15.16
N GLY A 127 4.12 11.26 -15.96
CA GLY A 127 4.07 11.40 -17.42
C GLY A 127 3.30 12.63 -17.87
N GLY A 128 3.86 13.40 -18.81
CA GLY A 128 3.28 14.67 -19.27
C GLY A 128 3.37 15.82 -18.27
N LEU A 129 3.82 15.59 -17.03
CA LEU A 129 3.94 16.64 -16.00
C LEU A 129 5.37 17.16 -15.88
N THR A 130 6.36 16.34 -16.22
CA THR A 130 7.79 16.71 -16.21
C THR A 130 8.52 16.05 -17.37
N PRO A 131 9.51 16.76 -17.99
CA PRO A 131 10.32 16.17 -19.07
C PRO A 131 11.27 15.06 -18.58
N GLN A 132 11.47 14.93 -17.26
CA GLN A 132 12.34 13.91 -16.66
C GLN A 132 11.57 12.69 -16.16
N ALA A 133 10.35 12.47 -16.62
CA ALA A 133 9.55 11.28 -16.27
C ALA A 133 10.33 9.98 -16.58
N GLY A 134 10.40 9.09 -15.58
CA GLY A 134 11.12 7.82 -15.70
C GLY A 134 12.65 7.91 -15.62
N ARG A 135 13.20 9.02 -15.17
CA ARG A 135 14.66 9.24 -15.06
C ARG A 135 15.03 9.79 -13.69
N PHE A 136 16.15 9.37 -13.15
CA PHE A 136 16.74 10.02 -12.01
C PHE A 136 17.13 11.45 -12.36
N ARG A 137 17.06 12.34 -11.37
CA ARG A 137 17.48 13.73 -11.53
C ARG A 137 18.97 13.83 -11.91
N SER A 138 19.25 14.78 -12.77
CA SER A 138 20.60 15.14 -13.21
C SER A 138 21.05 16.48 -12.63
N VAL A 139 20.24 17.07 -11.73
CA VAL A 139 20.49 18.36 -11.10
C VAL A 139 20.43 18.21 -9.58
N GLU A 140 21.06 19.17 -8.89
CA GLU A 140 20.93 19.25 -7.43
C GLU A 140 19.53 19.73 -7.06
N VAL A 141 18.99 19.17 -5.98
CA VAL A 141 17.69 19.55 -5.43
C VAL A 141 17.82 19.81 -3.94
N GLY A 142 16.98 20.70 -3.42
CA GLY A 142 16.80 20.93 -2.00
C GLY A 142 15.34 20.87 -1.65
N VAL A 143 15.02 20.37 -0.48
CA VAL A 143 13.67 20.47 0.09
C VAL A 143 13.60 21.78 0.85
N TYR A 144 12.66 22.63 0.47
CA TYR A 144 12.46 23.95 1.06
C TYR A 144 11.17 24.00 1.86
N SER A 145 11.22 24.66 3.02
CA SER A 145 10.04 25.11 3.77
C SER A 145 9.97 26.63 3.65
N GLY A 146 9.12 27.14 2.76
CA GLY A 146 9.16 28.52 2.34
C GLY A 146 10.50 28.87 1.66
N LYS A 147 11.21 29.88 2.18
CA LYS A 147 12.56 30.25 1.69
C LYS A 147 13.73 29.53 2.35
N LYS A 148 13.45 28.71 3.38
CA LYS A 148 14.50 28.02 4.16
C LYS A 148 14.76 26.62 3.57
N LEU A 149 16.02 26.36 3.20
CA LEU A 149 16.48 25.02 2.85
C LEU A 149 16.39 24.13 4.11
N VAL A 150 15.52 23.12 4.08
CA VAL A 150 15.30 22.18 5.19
C VAL A 150 16.19 20.96 5.03
N HIS A 151 16.39 20.49 3.80
CA HIS A 151 17.22 19.36 3.46
C HIS A 151 17.93 19.60 2.13
N ALA A 152 19.25 19.47 2.10
CA ALA A 152 20.01 19.41 0.86
C ALA A 152 19.99 17.97 0.36
N GLY A 153 19.43 17.72 -0.81
CA GLY A 153 19.44 16.41 -1.42
C GLY A 153 20.86 15.87 -1.62
N LEU A 154 20.99 14.56 -1.72
CA LEU A 154 22.28 13.95 -2.08
C LEU A 154 22.77 14.48 -3.44
N PRO A 155 24.10 14.58 -3.67
CA PRO A 155 24.63 14.89 -4.99
C PRO A 155 24.03 13.97 -6.05
N HIS A 156 23.49 14.53 -7.15
CA HIS A 156 22.73 13.79 -8.15
C HIS A 156 23.50 12.58 -8.73
N LYS A 157 24.82 12.69 -8.86
CA LYS A 157 25.70 11.60 -9.35
C LYS A 157 25.67 10.36 -8.44
N LEU A 158 25.35 10.52 -7.15
CA LEU A 158 25.28 9.41 -6.18
C LEU A 158 23.89 8.75 -6.15
N VAL A 159 22.86 9.41 -6.64
CA VAL A 159 21.47 8.97 -6.56
C VAL A 159 21.25 7.56 -7.13
N PRO A 160 21.65 7.21 -8.37
CA PRO A 160 21.39 5.88 -8.91
C PRO A 160 22.01 4.76 -8.06
N GLY A 161 23.25 4.98 -7.60
CA GLY A 161 23.95 4.02 -6.74
C GLY A 161 23.29 3.87 -5.36
N ARG A 162 22.78 4.95 -4.78
CA ARG A 162 22.08 4.92 -3.49
C ARG A 162 20.73 4.21 -3.57
N VAL A 163 19.94 4.49 -4.58
CA VAL A 163 18.66 3.80 -4.81
C VAL A 163 18.88 2.29 -5.03
N LYS A 164 19.87 1.90 -5.86
CA LYS A 164 20.22 0.49 -6.04
C LYS A 164 20.61 -0.20 -4.74
N LYS A 165 21.44 0.45 -3.91
CA LYS A 165 21.84 -0.09 -2.61
C LYS A 165 20.66 -0.19 -1.64
N LEU A 166 19.75 0.79 -1.63
CA LEU A 166 18.55 0.79 -0.79
C LEU A 166 17.62 -0.37 -1.16
N LEU A 167 17.33 -0.58 -2.45
CA LEU A 167 16.51 -1.71 -2.92
C LEU A 167 17.17 -3.06 -2.60
N SER A 168 18.50 -3.16 -2.77
CA SER A 168 19.25 -4.37 -2.41
C SER A 168 19.20 -4.65 -0.91
N TRP A 169 19.27 -3.61 -0.08
CA TRP A 169 19.12 -3.75 1.37
C TRP A 169 17.74 -4.27 1.75
N VAL A 170 16.66 -3.68 1.23
CA VAL A 170 15.29 -4.17 1.50
C VAL A 170 15.13 -5.64 1.14
N LYS A 171 15.71 -6.06 0.01
CA LYS A 171 15.64 -7.44 -0.46
C LYS A 171 16.39 -8.44 0.42
N ASN A 172 17.55 -8.05 0.95
CA ASN A 172 18.53 -8.99 1.50
C ASN A 172 18.79 -8.83 3.01
N SER A 173 18.22 -7.82 3.67
CA SER A 173 18.54 -7.49 5.07
C SER A 173 17.99 -8.49 6.09
N GLY A 174 17.00 -9.30 5.75
CA GLY A 174 16.26 -10.13 6.70
C GLY A 174 15.37 -9.33 7.68
N VAL A 175 15.31 -8.00 7.54
CA VAL A 175 14.45 -7.14 8.36
C VAL A 175 12.99 -7.38 7.98
N HIS A 176 12.11 -7.46 8.99
CA HIS A 176 10.67 -7.68 8.77
C HIS A 176 10.09 -6.69 7.76
N PRO A 177 9.29 -7.11 6.76
CA PRO A 177 8.79 -6.27 5.66
C PRO A 177 8.06 -5.00 6.12
N LEU A 178 7.34 -5.04 7.22
CA LEU A 178 6.70 -3.85 7.82
C LEU A 178 7.72 -2.78 8.21
N ILE A 179 8.86 -3.17 8.79
CA ILE A 179 9.91 -2.23 9.18
C ILE A 179 10.72 -1.80 7.96
N SER A 180 11.18 -2.76 7.14
CA SER A 180 12.05 -2.45 6.00
C SER A 180 11.36 -1.58 4.96
N SER A 181 10.04 -1.72 4.74
CA SER A 181 9.27 -0.84 3.86
C SER A 181 9.15 0.60 4.40
N CYS A 182 8.98 0.76 5.71
CA CYS A 182 8.96 2.10 6.33
C CYS A 182 10.35 2.76 6.28
N VAL A 183 11.41 2.01 6.56
CA VAL A 183 12.79 2.49 6.44
C VAL A 183 13.12 2.87 4.98
N PHE A 184 12.67 2.03 4.01
CA PHE A 184 12.79 2.37 2.59
C PHE A 184 12.13 3.70 2.28
N HIS A 185 10.88 3.91 2.72
CA HIS A 185 10.13 5.12 2.46
C HIS A 185 10.88 6.36 2.96
N TYR A 186 11.32 6.37 4.23
CA TYR A 186 12.13 7.47 4.76
C TYR A 186 13.40 7.70 3.96
N CYS A 187 14.19 6.63 3.70
CA CYS A 187 15.44 6.76 2.96
C CYS A 187 15.21 7.23 1.52
N PHE A 188 14.09 6.87 0.90
CA PHE A 188 13.73 7.31 -0.43
C PHE A 188 13.42 8.81 -0.46
N GLU A 189 12.67 9.31 0.52
CA GLU A 189 12.42 10.74 0.69
C GLU A 189 13.75 11.50 0.94
N PHE A 190 14.63 10.96 1.76
CA PHE A 190 15.94 11.53 2.04
C PHE A 190 16.86 11.58 0.81
N ILE A 191 16.91 10.51 0.00
CA ILE A 191 17.68 10.46 -1.26
C ILE A 191 17.11 11.45 -2.27
N HIS A 192 15.80 11.60 -2.29
CA HIS A 192 15.04 12.47 -3.20
C HIS A 192 15.44 12.27 -4.66
N PRO A 193 15.22 11.08 -5.24
CA PRO A 193 15.87 10.66 -6.48
C PRO A 193 15.36 11.34 -7.75
N PHE A 194 14.24 12.04 -7.69
CA PHE A 194 13.59 12.67 -8.83
C PHE A 194 13.47 14.18 -8.66
N THR A 195 13.22 14.88 -9.76
CA THR A 195 12.92 16.34 -9.73
C THR A 195 11.50 16.64 -9.27
N ASP A 196 10.56 15.68 -9.46
CA ASP A 196 9.17 15.76 -9.02
C ASP A 196 8.65 14.32 -8.75
N GLY A 197 7.61 14.20 -7.94
CA GLY A 197 6.92 12.95 -7.67
C GLY A 197 7.57 12.05 -6.60
N ASN A 198 8.57 12.52 -5.84
CA ASN A 198 9.23 11.69 -4.82
C ASN A 198 8.25 11.21 -3.76
N GLY A 199 7.43 12.07 -3.17
CA GLY A 199 6.45 11.69 -2.16
C GLY A 199 5.44 10.66 -2.68
N ARG A 200 4.88 10.86 -3.88
CA ARG A 200 3.98 9.90 -4.54
C ARG A 200 4.67 8.55 -4.75
N MET A 201 5.93 8.56 -5.19
CA MET A 201 6.73 7.35 -5.41
C MET A 201 7.11 6.64 -4.12
N GLY A 202 7.51 7.37 -3.06
CA GLY A 202 7.83 6.80 -1.75
C GLY A 202 6.65 6.02 -1.17
N ARG A 203 5.45 6.62 -1.16
CA ARG A 203 4.21 5.99 -0.71
C ARG A 203 3.81 4.79 -1.59
N TYR A 204 3.81 4.96 -2.90
CA TYR A 204 3.54 3.87 -3.84
C TYR A 204 4.49 2.69 -3.64
N TRP A 205 5.80 2.97 -3.53
CA TRP A 205 6.81 1.91 -3.42
C TRP A 205 6.75 1.18 -2.09
N GLN A 206 6.44 1.90 -1.00
CA GLN A 206 6.14 1.26 0.28
C GLN A 206 4.95 0.29 0.15
N THR A 207 3.86 0.71 -0.51
CA THR A 207 2.71 -0.16 -0.78
C THR A 207 3.10 -1.38 -1.63
N ALA A 208 3.95 -1.21 -2.66
CA ALA A 208 4.43 -2.31 -3.48
C ALA A 208 5.28 -3.32 -2.69
N LEU A 209 6.17 -2.83 -1.82
CA LEU A 209 6.97 -3.68 -0.91
C LEU A 209 6.08 -4.46 0.05
N LEU A 210 5.08 -3.81 0.63
CA LEU A 210 4.12 -4.45 1.52
C LEU A 210 3.24 -5.47 0.78
N ALA A 211 2.82 -5.16 -0.45
CA ALA A 211 2.05 -6.07 -1.29
C ALA A 211 2.85 -7.33 -1.68
N SER A 212 4.16 -7.23 -1.86
CA SER A 212 5.02 -8.39 -2.09
C SER A 212 5.17 -9.30 -0.88
N TRP A 213 4.95 -8.77 0.33
CA TRP A 213 4.89 -9.56 1.57
C TRP A 213 3.52 -10.20 1.77
N ARG A 214 2.44 -9.42 1.60
CA ARG A 214 1.04 -9.89 1.69
C ARG A 214 0.17 -9.15 0.68
N ALA A 215 -0.45 -9.89 -0.24
CA ALA A 215 -1.20 -9.33 -1.37
C ALA A 215 -2.28 -8.32 -0.95
N GLN A 216 -2.96 -8.56 0.18
CA GLN A 216 -4.00 -7.64 0.68
C GLN A 216 -3.48 -6.25 1.05
N MET A 217 -2.18 -6.08 1.30
CA MET A 217 -1.59 -4.77 1.56
C MET A 217 -1.67 -3.83 0.34
N ALA A 218 -1.85 -4.38 -0.86
CA ALA A 218 -2.00 -3.60 -2.10
C ALA A 218 -3.19 -2.63 -2.09
N TRP A 219 -4.20 -2.84 -1.26
CA TRP A 219 -5.43 -2.04 -1.20
C TRP A 219 -5.77 -1.50 0.20
N VAL A 220 -4.81 -1.51 1.12
CA VAL A 220 -4.93 -0.84 2.43
C VAL A 220 -4.65 0.66 2.25
N PRO A 221 -5.61 1.57 2.53
CA PRO A 221 -5.48 3.00 2.22
C PRO A 221 -4.70 3.73 3.33
N VAL A 222 -3.42 3.43 3.46
CA VAL A 222 -2.53 4.04 4.47
C VAL A 222 -2.39 5.54 4.24
N GLU A 223 -2.43 5.97 2.99
CA GLU A 223 -2.32 7.35 2.57
C GLU A 223 -3.46 8.23 3.13
N GLU A 224 -4.64 7.65 3.41
CA GLU A 224 -5.74 8.36 4.07
C GLU A 224 -5.34 8.78 5.48
N ILE A 225 -4.75 7.87 6.25
CA ILE A 225 -4.25 8.15 7.61
C ILE A 225 -3.07 9.13 7.59
N VAL A 226 -2.17 9.00 6.62
CA VAL A 226 -1.02 9.90 6.44
C VAL A 226 -1.51 11.32 6.11
N ARG A 227 -2.49 11.48 5.20
CA ARG A 227 -3.09 12.77 4.86
C ARG A 227 -3.74 13.42 6.07
N ASP A 228 -4.52 12.65 6.83
CA ASP A 228 -5.23 13.18 8.00
C ASP A 228 -4.27 13.57 9.14
N ARG A 229 -3.01 13.08 9.09
CA ARG A 229 -1.93 13.38 10.04
C ARG A 229 -0.72 13.99 9.35
N GLN A 230 -0.94 14.78 8.31
CA GLN A 230 0.12 15.29 7.41
C GLN A 230 1.21 16.08 8.14
N GLU A 231 0.85 16.90 9.12
CA GLU A 231 1.83 17.64 9.94
C GLU A 231 2.75 16.69 10.72
N ALA A 232 2.18 15.65 11.33
CA ALA A 232 2.96 14.65 12.08
C ALA A 232 3.85 13.83 11.14
N TYR A 233 3.39 13.54 9.93
CA TYR A 233 4.17 12.87 8.89
C TYR A 233 5.43 13.70 8.53
N TYR A 234 5.29 14.97 8.16
CA TYR A 234 6.45 15.82 7.82
C TYR A 234 7.33 16.11 9.03
N ARG A 235 6.75 16.25 10.22
CA ARG A 235 7.52 16.40 11.45
C ARG A 235 8.40 15.18 11.71
N SER A 236 7.87 13.97 11.52
CA SER A 236 8.63 12.74 11.73
C SER A 236 9.83 12.62 10.76
N ILE A 237 9.68 13.05 9.50
CA ILE A 237 10.77 13.12 8.52
C ILE A 237 11.85 14.10 9.02
N SER A 238 11.44 15.34 9.37
CA SER A 238 12.35 16.39 9.85
C SER A 238 13.12 15.99 11.13
N GLU A 239 12.48 15.26 12.04
CA GLU A 239 13.12 14.76 13.26
C GLU A 239 14.12 13.65 12.96
N CYS A 240 13.82 12.76 12.02
CA CYS A 240 14.73 11.75 11.53
C CYS A 240 15.94 12.36 10.80
N ASP A 241 15.76 13.40 9.99
CA ASP A 241 16.85 14.13 9.33
C ASP A 241 17.82 14.74 10.35
N ARG A 242 17.29 15.30 11.45
CA ARG A 242 18.10 15.91 12.50
C ARG A 242 18.85 14.88 13.35
N SER A 243 18.23 13.74 13.63
CA SER A 243 18.82 12.67 14.45
C SER A 243 19.71 11.72 13.65
N GLY A 244 19.55 11.66 12.33
CA GLY A 244 20.18 10.67 11.47
C GLY A 244 19.68 9.24 11.74
N ASP A 245 18.48 9.08 12.32
CA ASP A 245 17.89 7.79 12.68
C ASP A 245 16.41 7.76 12.26
N ALA A 246 16.02 6.77 11.47
CA ALA A 246 14.67 6.65 10.91
C ALA A 246 13.60 6.21 11.93
N ARG A 247 13.93 5.96 13.19
CA ARG A 247 13.05 5.39 14.21
C ARG A 247 11.70 6.07 14.29
N ILE A 248 11.67 7.40 14.42
CA ILE A 248 10.44 8.18 14.64
C ILE A 248 9.49 8.04 13.45
N PHE A 249 10.04 8.10 12.23
CA PHE A 249 9.27 7.91 11.01
C PHE A 249 8.72 6.48 10.90
N VAL A 250 9.52 5.47 11.21
CA VAL A 250 9.11 4.06 11.19
C VAL A 250 7.97 3.82 12.18
N GLU A 251 8.07 4.33 13.42
CA GLU A 251 7.00 4.24 14.42
C GLU A 251 5.71 4.94 13.95
N PHE A 252 5.83 6.13 13.34
CA PHE A 252 4.69 6.85 12.77
C PHE A 252 4.01 6.03 11.67
N MET A 253 4.77 5.51 10.71
CA MET A 253 4.23 4.74 9.57
C MET A 253 3.64 3.41 10.01
N LEU A 254 4.26 2.69 10.95
CA LEU A 254 3.69 1.47 11.51
C LEU A 254 2.35 1.75 12.20
N LYS A 255 2.24 2.85 12.95
CA LYS A 255 0.97 3.26 13.57
C LYS A 255 -0.09 3.58 12.50
N ALA A 256 0.29 4.29 11.43
CA ALA A 256 -0.62 4.58 10.32
C ALA A 256 -1.10 3.31 9.61
N LEU A 257 -0.19 2.36 9.36
CA LEU A 257 -0.50 1.04 8.80
C LEU A 257 -1.49 0.25 9.67
N ARG A 258 -1.24 0.18 10.99
CA ARG A 258 -2.14 -0.47 11.95
C ARG A 258 -3.52 0.16 11.89
N ASP A 259 -3.61 1.49 11.98
CA ASP A 259 -4.88 2.20 12.02
C ASP A 259 -5.69 1.98 10.73
N ALA A 260 -5.03 2.07 9.55
CA ALA A 260 -5.65 1.77 8.27
C ALA A 260 -6.16 0.33 8.17
N LEU A 261 -5.39 -0.65 8.63
CA LEU A 261 -5.79 -2.06 8.65
C LEU A 261 -6.97 -2.33 9.58
N VAL A 262 -7.02 -1.68 10.74
CA VAL A 262 -8.17 -1.78 11.68
C VAL A 262 -9.44 -1.23 11.03
N GLU A 263 -9.37 -0.13 10.29
CA GLU A 263 -10.51 0.41 9.56
C GLU A 263 -10.96 -0.52 8.43
N VAL A 264 -10.02 -1.09 7.67
CA VAL A 264 -10.33 -2.10 6.65
C VAL A 264 -11.01 -3.32 7.28
N LYS A 265 -10.50 -3.84 8.40
CA LYS A 265 -11.11 -4.97 9.12
C LYS A 265 -12.56 -4.65 9.53
N ARG A 266 -12.82 -3.44 10.03
CA ARG A 266 -14.19 -2.99 10.34
C ARG A 266 -15.07 -2.92 9.10
N GLY A 267 -14.54 -2.41 7.97
CA GLY A 267 -15.25 -2.36 6.69
C GLY A 267 -15.58 -3.75 6.16
N VAL A 268 -14.66 -4.69 6.25
CA VAL A 268 -14.88 -6.11 5.90
C VAL A 268 -15.97 -6.71 6.78
N GLY A 269 -15.93 -6.46 8.10
CA GLY A 269 -16.96 -6.94 9.03
C GLY A 269 -18.36 -6.43 8.65
N LYS A 270 -18.50 -5.13 8.40
CA LYS A 270 -19.76 -4.52 7.94
C LYS A 270 -20.23 -5.09 6.59
N GLY A 271 -19.30 -5.29 5.65
CA GLY A 271 -19.57 -5.88 4.35
C GLY A 271 -20.07 -7.33 4.46
N VAL A 272 -19.45 -8.14 5.30
CA VAL A 272 -19.88 -9.54 5.55
C VAL A 272 -21.28 -9.57 6.13
N VAL A 273 -21.59 -8.74 7.14
CA VAL A 273 -22.94 -8.66 7.72
C VAL A 273 -23.96 -8.27 6.65
N LYS A 274 -23.68 -7.24 5.85
CA LYS A 274 -24.58 -6.80 4.77
C LYS A 274 -24.79 -7.90 3.71
N SER A 275 -23.73 -8.62 3.35
CA SER A 275 -23.82 -9.71 2.37
C SER A 275 -24.61 -10.90 2.94
N VAL A 276 -24.42 -11.24 4.21
CA VAL A 276 -25.19 -12.30 4.89
C VAL A 276 -26.68 -11.96 4.92
N VAL A 277 -27.06 -10.74 5.33
CA VAL A 277 -28.45 -10.29 5.32
C VAL A 277 -29.05 -10.40 3.90
N LYS A 278 -28.33 -9.86 2.90
CA LYS A 278 -28.82 -9.92 1.51
C LYS A 278 -28.94 -11.36 0.98
N ILE A 279 -28.02 -12.27 1.40
CA ILE A 279 -28.11 -13.70 1.07
C ILE A 279 -29.38 -14.30 1.68
N LEU A 280 -29.64 -14.06 2.97
CA LEU A 280 -30.84 -14.58 3.65
C LEU A 280 -32.14 -14.06 2.99
N ASP A 281 -32.20 -12.76 2.66
CA ASP A 281 -33.35 -12.17 1.98
C ASP A 281 -33.60 -12.80 0.60
N LEU A 282 -32.52 -13.01 -0.18
CA LEU A 282 -32.61 -13.65 -1.50
C LEU A 282 -33.02 -15.13 -1.40
N LEU A 283 -32.56 -15.86 -0.38
CA LEU A 283 -32.95 -17.24 -0.14
C LEU A 283 -34.42 -17.34 0.29
N LYS A 284 -34.95 -16.39 1.06
CA LYS A 284 -36.37 -16.30 1.40
C LYS A 284 -37.24 -16.03 0.15
N GLN A 285 -36.77 -15.11 -0.72
CA GLN A 285 -37.52 -14.70 -1.92
C GLN A 285 -37.41 -15.73 -3.05
N TYR A 286 -36.25 -16.37 -3.20
CA TYR A 286 -35.94 -17.33 -4.26
C TYR A 286 -35.25 -18.57 -3.66
N PRO A 287 -35.97 -19.51 -3.07
CA PRO A 287 -35.38 -20.66 -2.37
C PRO A 287 -34.53 -21.58 -3.26
N ASP A 288 -34.77 -21.60 -4.55
CA ASP A 288 -34.08 -22.37 -5.58
C ASP A 288 -32.95 -21.60 -6.29
N ILE A 289 -32.64 -20.38 -5.84
CA ILE A 289 -31.63 -19.52 -6.46
C ILE A 289 -30.28 -20.23 -6.62
N THR A 290 -29.69 -20.14 -7.82
CA THR A 290 -28.36 -20.71 -8.09
C THR A 290 -27.25 -19.89 -7.44
N ARG A 291 -26.10 -20.54 -7.16
CA ARG A 291 -24.94 -19.86 -6.56
C ARG A 291 -24.40 -18.75 -7.43
N GLU A 292 -24.43 -18.93 -8.75
CA GLU A 292 -23.99 -17.96 -9.75
C GLU A 292 -24.90 -16.72 -9.76
N ARG A 293 -26.23 -16.91 -9.69
CA ARG A 293 -27.19 -15.83 -9.58
C ARG A 293 -27.04 -15.10 -8.25
N LEU A 294 -26.93 -15.85 -7.15
CA LEU A 294 -26.71 -15.31 -5.81
C LEU A 294 -25.41 -14.48 -5.75
N ALA A 295 -24.33 -14.96 -6.39
CA ALA A 295 -23.06 -14.26 -6.48
C ALA A 295 -23.18 -12.91 -7.19
N ARG A 296 -23.89 -12.86 -8.31
CA ARG A 296 -24.17 -11.63 -9.05
C ARG A 296 -25.01 -10.65 -8.23
N GLU A 297 -26.09 -11.13 -7.64
CA GLU A 297 -27.01 -10.28 -6.85
C GLU A 297 -26.34 -9.69 -5.60
N VAL A 298 -25.49 -10.47 -4.92
CA VAL A 298 -24.81 -10.05 -3.70
C VAL A 298 -23.52 -9.27 -3.99
N GLY A 299 -22.95 -9.39 -5.20
CA GLY A 299 -21.68 -8.76 -5.58
C GLY A 299 -20.46 -9.51 -5.03
N LEU A 300 -20.56 -10.83 -4.83
CA LEU A 300 -19.47 -11.69 -4.37
C LEU A 300 -19.01 -12.65 -5.46
N SER A 301 -17.84 -13.26 -5.31
CA SER A 301 -17.46 -14.42 -6.11
C SER A 301 -18.33 -15.64 -5.73
N VAL A 302 -18.49 -16.60 -6.65
CA VAL A 302 -19.21 -17.87 -6.37
C VAL A 302 -18.62 -18.58 -5.15
N ARG A 303 -17.28 -18.62 -5.03
CA ARG A 303 -16.57 -19.17 -3.87
C ARG A 303 -16.88 -18.41 -2.57
N GLY A 304 -17.03 -17.08 -2.65
CA GLY A 304 -17.43 -16.23 -1.52
C GLY A 304 -18.85 -16.54 -1.05
N VAL A 305 -19.79 -16.77 -1.99
CA VAL A 305 -21.15 -17.20 -1.68
C VAL A 305 -21.16 -18.59 -1.05
N GLU A 306 -20.42 -19.56 -1.61
CA GLU A 306 -20.32 -20.92 -1.06
C GLU A 306 -19.85 -20.92 0.39
N LYS A 307 -18.84 -20.10 0.70
CA LYS A 307 -18.33 -19.95 2.07
C LYS A 307 -19.38 -19.36 3.01
N ASN A 308 -20.12 -18.33 2.58
CA ASN A 308 -21.21 -17.75 3.38
C ASN A 308 -22.34 -18.76 3.60
N LEU A 309 -22.76 -19.49 2.56
CA LEU A 309 -23.78 -20.55 2.68
C LEU A 309 -23.34 -21.66 3.64
N ALA A 310 -22.07 -22.10 3.58
CA ALA A 310 -21.53 -23.09 4.50
C ALA A 310 -21.56 -22.60 5.96
N GLN A 311 -21.17 -21.33 6.20
CA GLN A 311 -21.23 -20.71 7.52
C GLN A 311 -22.66 -20.55 8.04
N LEU A 312 -23.59 -20.12 7.20
CA LEU A 312 -25.01 -20.00 7.56
C LEU A 312 -25.62 -21.36 7.89
N LYS A 313 -25.26 -22.41 7.12
CA LYS A 313 -25.70 -23.77 7.37
C LYS A 313 -25.14 -24.32 8.68
N SER A 314 -23.84 -24.14 8.96
CA SER A 314 -23.19 -24.55 10.21
C SER A 314 -23.74 -23.81 11.44
N ALA A 315 -24.18 -22.56 11.24
CA ALA A 315 -24.85 -21.74 12.27
C ALA A 315 -26.35 -22.06 12.43
N GLY A 316 -26.89 -23.03 11.71
CA GLY A 316 -28.30 -23.44 11.78
C GLY A 316 -29.28 -22.40 11.22
N LYS A 317 -28.79 -21.36 10.50
CA LYS A 317 -29.63 -20.28 9.97
C LYS A 317 -30.27 -20.59 8.61
N ILE A 318 -29.75 -21.59 7.92
CA ILE A 318 -30.32 -22.11 6.67
C ILE A 318 -30.20 -23.62 6.63
N VAL A 319 -31.16 -24.29 5.97
CA VAL A 319 -31.15 -25.71 5.71
C VAL A 319 -31.31 -25.96 4.21
N ARG A 320 -30.62 -26.97 3.69
CA ARG A 320 -30.82 -27.41 2.30
C ARG A 320 -31.81 -28.56 2.30
N VAL A 321 -32.95 -28.41 1.71
CA VAL A 321 -33.99 -29.41 1.57
C VAL A 321 -33.94 -30.00 0.16
N GLY A 322 -33.94 -31.32 0.07
CA GLY A 322 -33.89 -32.09 -1.20
C GLY A 322 -32.46 -32.39 -1.70
N GLY A 323 -32.38 -33.03 -2.86
CA GLY A 323 -31.15 -33.54 -3.45
C GLY A 323 -30.27 -32.45 -4.12
N ARG A 324 -29.11 -32.86 -4.68
CA ARG A 324 -28.19 -31.95 -5.40
C ARG A 324 -28.83 -31.31 -6.63
N LYS A 325 -29.75 -32.03 -7.33
CA LYS A 325 -30.55 -31.47 -8.45
C LYS A 325 -32.00 -31.33 -7.94
N GLY A 326 -32.51 -30.09 -7.96
CA GLY A 326 -33.89 -29.76 -7.58
C GLY A 326 -34.16 -29.49 -6.10
N GLY A 327 -33.12 -29.43 -5.24
CA GLY A 327 -33.29 -29.01 -3.84
C GLY A 327 -33.34 -27.48 -3.70
N HIS A 328 -33.96 -27.00 -2.60
CA HIS A 328 -34.10 -25.59 -2.27
C HIS A 328 -33.50 -25.25 -0.90
N TRP A 329 -33.36 -23.95 -0.62
CA TRP A 329 -32.89 -23.46 0.67
C TRP A 329 -34.06 -22.99 1.52
N GLU A 330 -34.06 -23.36 2.78
CA GLU A 330 -34.97 -22.81 3.79
C GLU A 330 -34.20 -21.99 4.79
N VAL A 331 -34.69 -20.79 5.08
CA VAL A 331 -34.15 -19.90 6.12
C VAL A 331 -34.86 -20.24 7.42
N VAL A 332 -34.06 -20.63 8.44
CA VAL A 332 -34.58 -20.95 9.78
C VAL A 332 -34.81 -19.63 10.51
N GLU A 333 -36.06 -19.32 10.85
CA GLU A 333 -36.40 -18.20 11.72
C GLU A 333 -36.15 -18.63 13.16
N GLY A 334 -35.21 -17.94 13.84
CA GLY A 334 -34.87 -18.15 15.23
C GLY A 334 -35.59 -17.15 16.13
#